data_097cfd379c3aee7a1582477eaeee5e8e
#
_entry.id   097cfd379c3aee7a1582477eaeee5e8e
#
_cell.length_a   1.000
_cell.length_b   1.000
_cell.length_c   1.000
_cell.angle_alpha   90.00
_cell.angle_beta   90.00
_cell.angle_gamma   90.00
#
_symmetry.space_group_name_H-M   'P 1'
#
loop_
_entity.id
_entity.type
_entity.pdbx_description
1 polymer ?
#
loop_
_entity_poly.entity_id
_entity_poly.type
_entity_poly.pdbx_seq_one_letter_code
_entity_poly.pdbx_strand_id
1 'polypeptide(L)'
;MQLRKTILASVLSAALALSAAACGTAEHTQSMSSAAASEHVAETPTPSPEATATASPTAEPTVKSTASPAPESNEVSENAEITAEIEAMAPLLEAHILAQMNGMAFDANDPVYFWQTAAFAVDNCGMTFYSAETTGSALVLSRGVIEEIVSGLFESAANEDLPDIPDSLSGEISYDADSDTYARPISGGGFSVDIQDCVKSGDVYTVTAALIRDENESEPQAIFTAELVPNPREDNTIFIYSIRTVKQIL
;
A
#
# COMPACT_ATOMS: atom_id res chain seq x y z
N MET A 1 -5.46 17.02 36.05
CA MET A 1 -6.49 16.22 36.74
C MET A 1 -7.00 15.22 35.74
N GLN A 2 -6.35 14.05 35.70
CA GLN A 2 -6.57 13.05 34.63
C GLN A 2 -7.68 12.11 35.05
N LEU A 3 -8.75 12.04 34.26
CA LEU A 3 -9.84 11.08 34.44
C LEU A 3 -9.55 9.87 33.55
N ARG A 4 -8.94 8.83 34.09
CA ARG A 4 -8.78 7.52 33.44
C ARG A 4 -10.14 6.84 33.40
N LYS A 5 -10.70 6.65 32.22
CA LYS A 5 -11.86 5.79 31.99
C LYS A 5 -11.39 4.35 31.81
N THR A 6 -11.56 3.56 32.86
CA THR A 6 -11.37 2.12 32.87
C THR A 6 -12.57 1.48 32.15
N ILE A 7 -12.36 0.87 31.00
CA ILE A 7 -13.36 0.04 30.32
C ILE A 7 -13.14 -1.41 30.78
N LEU A 8 -14.15 -1.96 31.44
CA LEU A 8 -14.21 -3.35 31.90
C LEU A 8 -14.38 -4.26 30.68
N ALA A 9 -13.41 -5.15 30.46
CA ALA A 9 -13.54 -6.25 29.52
C ALA A 9 -14.38 -7.37 30.17
N SER A 10 -15.52 -7.67 29.55
CA SER A 10 -16.34 -8.85 29.90
C SER A 10 -15.88 -10.01 29.06
N VAL A 11 -15.18 -10.95 29.69
CA VAL A 11 -14.83 -12.25 29.14
C VAL A 11 -16.08 -13.13 29.13
N LEU A 12 -16.55 -13.53 27.96
CA LEU A 12 -17.55 -14.58 27.81
C LEU A 12 -16.89 -15.82 27.22
N SER A 13 -16.58 -16.76 28.08
CA SER A 13 -16.11 -18.11 27.73
C SER A 13 -17.29 -18.95 27.25
N ALA A 14 -17.23 -19.49 26.05
CA ALA A 14 -18.12 -20.58 25.62
C ALA A 14 -17.29 -21.78 25.15
N ALA A 15 -17.57 -22.92 25.77
CA ALA A 15 -16.81 -24.14 25.68
C ALA A 15 -17.14 -24.97 24.44
N LEU A 16 -16.11 -25.65 23.98
CA LEU A 16 -15.96 -26.90 23.26
C LEU A 16 -17.20 -27.77 23.01
N ALA A 17 -17.29 -28.31 21.82
CA ALA A 17 -17.71 -29.70 21.57
C ALA A 17 -16.78 -30.32 20.50
N LEU A 18 -15.98 -31.30 20.94
CA LEU A 18 -15.27 -32.24 20.09
C LEU A 18 -16.28 -33.18 19.41
N SER A 19 -16.09 -33.40 18.11
CA SER A 19 -16.63 -34.58 17.42
C SER A 19 -15.52 -35.18 16.56
N ALA A 20 -14.99 -36.30 17.03
CA ALA A 20 -14.12 -37.20 16.30
C ALA A 20 -14.99 -38.29 15.64
N ALA A 21 -14.81 -38.54 14.36
CA ALA A 21 -15.10 -39.80 13.65
C ALA A 21 -14.48 -39.67 12.26
N ALA A 22 -13.61 -40.45 11.90
CA ALA A 22 -13.41 -41.81 11.54
C ALA A 22 -12.82 -41.92 10.15
N CYS A 23 -11.66 -42.53 10.10
CA CYS A 23 -11.05 -43.40 9.07
C CYS A 23 -11.74 -43.55 7.71
N GLY A 24 -10.95 -43.35 6.67
CA GLY A 24 -11.20 -43.89 5.34
C GLY A 24 -9.88 -43.97 4.55
N THR A 25 -9.18 -45.11 4.75
CA THR A 25 -8.07 -45.57 3.88
C THR A 25 -8.58 -45.90 2.49
N ALA A 26 -7.97 -45.37 1.48
CA ALA A 26 -7.96 -45.97 0.15
C ALA A 26 -6.59 -45.72 -0.51
N GLU A 27 -5.81 -46.79 -0.52
CA GLU A 27 -4.64 -46.96 -1.40
C GLU A 27 -5.12 -46.99 -2.85
N HIS A 28 -4.43 -46.33 -3.74
CA HIS A 28 -4.29 -46.83 -5.13
C HIS A 28 -3.02 -46.29 -5.77
N THR A 29 -2.01 -47.15 -5.74
CA THR A 29 -1.21 -47.70 -6.84
C THR A 29 -0.62 -46.72 -7.85
N GLN A 30 0.68 -46.82 -7.88
CA GLN A 30 1.68 -46.43 -8.88
C GLN A 30 1.26 -46.66 -10.33
N SER A 31 1.68 -45.76 -11.19
CA SER A 31 2.14 -46.17 -12.53
C SER A 31 3.35 -45.30 -12.90
N MET A 32 4.49 -45.96 -12.97
CA MET A 32 5.71 -45.54 -13.64
C MET A 32 5.54 -45.71 -15.17
N SER A 33 6.03 -44.76 -15.94
CA SER A 33 6.57 -44.97 -17.28
C SER A 33 7.37 -43.73 -17.64
N SER A 34 8.69 -43.78 -17.54
CA SER A 34 9.72 -44.25 -18.46
C SER A 34 9.90 -43.37 -19.69
N ALA A 35 10.98 -42.64 -19.65
CA ALA A 35 12.01 -42.31 -20.64
C ALA A 35 11.62 -42.05 -22.10
N ALA A 36 12.07 -40.91 -22.63
CA ALA A 36 12.86 -40.87 -23.86
C ALA A 36 13.70 -39.58 -23.90
N ALA A 37 14.99 -39.77 -23.97
CA ALA A 37 16.00 -38.78 -24.30
C ALA A 37 15.91 -38.49 -25.82
N SER A 38 16.17 -37.25 -26.21
CA SER A 38 16.67 -36.91 -27.52
C SER A 38 17.64 -35.74 -27.39
N GLU A 39 18.89 -36.07 -27.59
CA GLU A 39 20.01 -35.21 -27.94
C GLU A 39 19.83 -34.59 -29.32
N HIS A 40 20.48 -33.50 -29.49
CA HIS A 40 21.10 -32.93 -30.73
C HIS A 40 20.60 -31.50 -30.96
N VAL A 41 21.38 -30.50 -31.27
CA VAL A 41 22.74 -30.30 -31.84
C VAL A 41 23.13 -28.85 -31.55
N ALA A 42 24.38 -28.64 -31.30
CA ALA A 42 25.04 -27.33 -31.28
C ALA A 42 25.18 -26.78 -32.68
N GLU A 43 24.93 -25.50 -32.88
CA GLU A 43 25.56 -24.72 -33.95
C GLU A 43 25.88 -23.29 -33.47
N THR A 44 27.15 -23.04 -33.35
CA THR A 44 27.75 -21.71 -33.43
C THR A 44 27.98 -21.38 -34.90
N PRO A 45 27.74 -20.14 -35.33
CA PRO A 45 28.89 -19.37 -35.80
C PRO A 45 28.89 -17.88 -35.42
N THR A 46 30.03 -17.45 -34.98
CA THR A 46 30.54 -16.10 -35.15
C THR A 46 30.77 -15.82 -36.66
N PRO A 47 30.58 -14.58 -37.17
CA PRO A 47 31.72 -13.68 -37.17
C PRO A 47 31.35 -12.19 -36.91
N SER A 48 32.31 -11.51 -36.30
CA SER A 48 32.53 -10.06 -36.31
C SER A 48 32.83 -9.54 -37.74
N PRO A 49 32.49 -8.29 -38.05
CA PRO A 49 33.50 -7.37 -38.58
C PRO A 49 33.53 -6.05 -37.78
N GLU A 50 34.64 -5.75 -37.25
CA GLU A 50 35.69 -4.80 -37.62
C GLU A 50 35.24 -3.37 -38.01
N ALA A 51 35.81 -2.53 -37.19
CA ALA A 51 36.05 -1.10 -37.17
C ALA A 51 35.79 -0.26 -38.43
N THR A 52 35.23 0.92 -38.21
CA THR A 52 35.65 2.12 -38.94
C THR A 52 35.57 3.32 -37.98
N ALA A 53 36.75 3.82 -37.66
CA ALA A 53 36.93 5.11 -37.03
C ALA A 53 36.72 6.19 -38.11
N THR A 54 35.97 7.24 -37.81
CA THR A 54 36.19 8.53 -38.49
C THR A 54 35.55 9.68 -37.73
N ALA A 55 36.40 10.65 -37.43
CA ALA A 55 36.21 12.09 -37.31
C ALA A 55 35.41 12.66 -36.12
N SER A 56 36.19 13.26 -35.24
CA SER A 56 35.82 14.43 -34.45
C SER A 56 35.45 15.63 -35.35
N PRO A 57 34.41 16.37 -34.97
CA PRO A 57 34.49 17.82 -35.18
C PRO A 57 34.21 18.62 -33.92
N THR A 58 35.12 19.51 -33.65
CA THR A 58 34.96 20.93 -33.37
C THR A 58 34.00 21.34 -32.25
N ALA A 59 34.60 21.84 -31.20
CA ALA A 59 34.01 22.63 -30.15
C ALA A 59 33.22 23.81 -30.70
N GLU A 60 31.96 23.95 -30.30
CA GLU A 60 31.13 25.14 -30.54
C GLU A 60 30.75 25.79 -29.20
N PRO A 61 30.52 27.09 -29.15
CA PRO A 61 30.73 27.90 -27.96
C PRO A 61 29.63 27.72 -26.91
N THR A 62 30.09 27.60 -25.69
CA THR A 62 29.31 27.65 -24.46
C THR A 62 28.45 28.92 -24.42
N VAL A 63 27.17 28.79 -24.67
CA VAL A 63 26.19 29.80 -24.27
C VAL A 63 25.98 29.64 -22.77
N LYS A 64 26.50 30.59 -22.02
CA LYS A 64 26.26 30.76 -20.60
C LYS A 64 24.76 31.05 -20.43
N SER A 65 23.97 30.01 -20.16
CA SER A 65 22.59 30.19 -19.72
C SER A 65 22.64 30.78 -18.31
N THR A 66 22.32 32.04 -18.22
CA THR A 66 22.04 32.72 -16.96
C THR A 66 20.75 32.14 -16.46
N ALA A 67 20.85 31.17 -15.52
CA ALA A 67 19.71 30.68 -14.77
C ALA A 67 19.15 31.91 -14.01
N SER A 68 17.96 32.32 -14.40
CA SER A 68 17.13 33.21 -13.60
C SER A 68 16.85 32.50 -12.27
N PRO A 69 17.10 33.09 -11.10
CA PRO A 69 16.72 32.49 -9.85
C PRO A 69 15.19 32.29 -9.88
N ALA A 70 14.76 31.06 -9.73
CA ALA A 70 13.37 30.76 -9.42
C ALA A 70 13.00 31.56 -8.15
N PRO A 71 11.79 32.11 -8.05
CA PRO A 71 11.34 32.73 -6.81
C PRO A 71 11.35 31.64 -5.72
N GLU A 72 12.24 31.79 -4.74
CA GLU A 72 12.14 31.07 -3.49
C GLU A 72 10.83 31.55 -2.84
N SER A 73 9.78 30.76 -2.94
CA SER A 73 8.61 30.93 -2.12
C SER A 73 9.06 30.61 -0.69
N ASN A 74 9.28 31.63 0.12
CA ASN A 74 9.43 31.51 1.55
C ASN A 74 8.05 31.11 2.14
N GLU A 75 7.61 29.90 1.89
CA GLU A 75 6.49 29.31 2.61
C GLU A 75 6.97 29.08 4.03
N VAL A 76 6.38 29.82 4.97
CA VAL A 76 6.64 29.66 6.39
C VAL A 76 6.01 28.36 6.83
N SER A 77 6.84 27.38 7.13
CA SER A 77 6.38 26.12 7.73
C SER A 77 6.10 26.37 9.21
N GLU A 78 4.91 26.02 9.66
CA GLU A 78 4.48 26.18 11.07
C GLU A 78 4.13 24.80 11.65
N ASN A 79 4.49 24.58 12.91
CA ASN A 79 4.01 23.41 13.63
C ASN A 79 2.48 23.46 13.67
N ALA A 80 1.84 22.38 13.23
CA ALA A 80 0.40 22.26 13.20
C ALA A 80 -0.08 21.29 14.29
N GLU A 81 -1.29 21.49 14.76
CA GLU A 81 -1.93 20.53 15.65
C GLU A 81 -2.34 19.29 14.86
N ILE A 82 -2.15 18.11 15.45
CA ILE A 82 -2.66 16.84 14.90
C ILE A 82 -4.15 16.81 15.19
N THR A 83 -4.96 17.05 14.17
CA THR A 83 -6.42 17.06 14.28
C THR A 83 -6.98 15.66 14.08
N ALA A 84 -8.26 15.45 14.42
CA ALA A 84 -8.93 14.16 14.20
C ALA A 84 -8.94 13.73 12.72
N GLU A 85 -8.96 14.69 11.80
CA GLU A 85 -8.89 14.43 10.36
C GLU A 85 -7.50 13.96 9.92
N ILE A 86 -6.44 14.47 10.56
CA ILE A 86 -5.07 13.99 10.33
C ILE A 86 -4.90 12.61 10.97
N GLU A 87 -5.41 12.38 12.19
CA GLU A 87 -5.40 11.07 12.84
C GLU A 87 -6.17 10.01 12.02
N ALA A 88 -7.24 10.39 11.34
CA ALA A 88 -7.99 9.48 10.46
C ALA A 88 -7.16 8.94 9.28
N MET A 89 -6.05 9.60 8.94
CA MET A 89 -5.12 9.14 7.91
C MET A 89 -4.19 8.00 8.37
N ALA A 90 -4.10 7.71 9.67
CA ALA A 90 -3.19 6.69 10.21
C ALA A 90 -3.32 5.31 9.57
N PRO A 91 -4.53 4.74 9.33
CA PRO A 91 -4.67 3.46 8.64
C PRO A 91 -4.19 3.46 7.19
N LEU A 92 -4.32 4.61 6.50
CA LEU A 92 -3.82 4.76 5.12
C LEU A 92 -2.30 4.91 5.10
N LEU A 93 -1.72 5.61 6.06
CA LEU A 93 -0.28 5.69 6.24
C LEU A 93 0.30 4.32 6.56
N GLU A 94 -0.34 3.54 7.44
CA GLU A 94 0.05 2.17 7.74
C GLU A 94 0.13 1.30 6.47
N ALA A 95 -0.89 1.38 5.60
CA ALA A 95 -0.91 0.64 4.35
C ALA A 95 0.29 0.96 3.45
N HIS A 96 0.64 2.22 3.29
CA HIS A 96 1.84 2.64 2.55
C HIS A 96 3.14 2.16 3.18
N ILE A 97 3.24 2.27 4.52
CA ILE A 97 4.41 1.85 5.26
C ILE A 97 4.61 0.34 5.12
N LEU A 98 3.56 -0.46 5.26
CA LEU A 98 3.61 -1.91 5.09
C LEU A 98 4.03 -2.30 3.66
N ALA A 99 3.52 -1.61 2.63
CA ALA A 99 3.94 -1.82 1.25
C ALA A 99 5.43 -1.55 1.07
N GLN A 100 5.95 -0.45 1.63
CA GLN A 100 7.38 -0.12 1.55
C GLN A 100 8.25 -1.09 2.35
N MET A 101 7.82 -1.54 3.52
CA MET A 101 8.51 -2.58 4.30
C MET A 101 8.57 -3.92 3.56
N ASN A 102 7.61 -4.19 2.68
CA ASN A 102 7.65 -5.33 1.75
C ASN A 102 8.54 -5.10 0.52
N GLY A 103 9.34 -4.02 0.53
CA GLY A 103 10.33 -3.73 -0.50
C GLY A 103 9.81 -2.98 -1.72
N MET A 104 8.59 -2.47 -1.67
CA MET A 104 8.02 -1.66 -2.75
C MET A 104 8.37 -0.18 -2.55
N ALA A 105 8.73 0.52 -3.63
CA ALA A 105 8.87 1.97 -3.61
C ALA A 105 7.51 2.63 -3.83
N PHE A 106 7.31 3.81 -3.25
CA PHE A 106 6.10 4.58 -3.50
C PHE A 106 5.99 4.94 -4.98
N ASP A 107 4.97 4.40 -5.65
CA ASP A 107 4.62 4.73 -7.02
C ASP A 107 3.12 4.50 -7.25
N ALA A 108 2.37 5.60 -7.26
CA ALA A 108 0.91 5.54 -7.48
C ALA A 108 0.51 5.05 -8.88
N ASN A 109 1.44 5.05 -9.85
CA ASN A 109 1.19 4.59 -11.22
C ASN A 109 1.55 3.11 -11.42
N ASP A 110 2.24 2.48 -10.48
CA ASP A 110 2.48 1.03 -10.51
C ASP A 110 1.24 0.28 -10.00
N PRO A 111 0.52 -0.47 -10.85
CA PRO A 111 -0.68 -1.20 -10.43
C PRO A 111 -0.43 -2.21 -9.30
N VAL A 112 0.78 -2.77 -9.20
CA VAL A 112 1.14 -3.70 -8.11
C VAL A 112 1.24 -2.95 -6.80
N TYR A 113 1.96 -1.82 -6.76
CA TYR A 113 2.03 -0.97 -5.57
C TYR A 113 0.65 -0.45 -5.17
N PHE A 114 -0.10 0.05 -6.15
CA PHE A 114 -1.45 0.58 -5.96
C PHE A 114 -2.36 -0.43 -5.26
N TRP A 115 -2.52 -1.61 -5.84
CA TRP A 115 -3.44 -2.62 -5.31
C TRP A 115 -2.94 -3.30 -4.04
N GLN A 116 -1.62 -3.47 -3.86
CA GLN A 116 -1.08 -3.98 -2.61
C GLN A 116 -1.35 -3.01 -1.46
N THR A 117 -1.14 -1.71 -1.69
CA THR A 117 -1.43 -0.67 -0.70
C THR A 117 -2.95 -0.59 -0.42
N ALA A 118 -3.78 -0.62 -1.47
CA ALA A 118 -5.23 -0.65 -1.30
C ALA A 118 -5.71 -1.88 -0.50
N ALA A 119 -5.12 -3.05 -0.73
CA ALA A 119 -5.44 -4.27 0.02
C ALA A 119 -5.13 -4.11 1.52
N PHE A 120 -3.97 -3.55 1.88
CA PHE A 120 -3.66 -3.25 3.29
C PHE A 120 -4.62 -2.22 3.88
N ALA A 121 -4.95 -1.17 3.14
CA ALA A 121 -5.90 -0.17 3.61
C ALA A 121 -7.32 -0.73 3.82
N VAL A 122 -7.76 -1.66 2.98
CA VAL A 122 -9.05 -2.37 3.16
C VAL A 122 -9.09 -3.14 4.47
N ASP A 123 -8.01 -3.83 4.84
CA ASP A 123 -7.94 -4.52 6.13
C ASP A 123 -8.10 -3.55 7.31
N ASN A 124 -7.42 -2.40 7.23
CA ASN A 124 -7.39 -1.42 8.31
C ASN A 124 -8.67 -0.57 8.38
N CYS A 125 -9.22 -0.19 7.24
CA CYS A 125 -10.34 0.75 7.13
C CYS A 125 -11.70 0.07 7.05
N GLY A 126 -11.77 -1.12 6.41
CA GLY A 126 -13.03 -1.75 6.03
C GLY A 126 -13.96 -1.97 7.21
N MET A 127 -13.48 -2.54 8.31
CA MET A 127 -14.28 -2.74 9.52
C MET A 127 -14.45 -1.48 10.35
N THR A 128 -13.44 -0.61 10.36
CA THR A 128 -13.41 0.57 11.24
C THR A 128 -14.33 1.67 10.75
N PHE A 129 -14.26 2.00 9.47
CA PHE A 129 -14.97 3.15 8.90
C PHE A 129 -16.22 2.77 8.09
N TYR A 130 -16.21 1.59 7.47
CA TYR A 130 -17.24 1.22 6.48
C TYR A 130 -18.16 0.09 6.92
N SER A 131 -17.92 -0.51 8.09
CA SER A 131 -18.69 -1.67 8.57
C SER A 131 -18.80 -2.77 7.50
N ALA A 132 -17.67 -3.08 6.86
CA ALA A 132 -17.59 -4.03 5.76
C ALA A 132 -18.27 -5.35 6.10
N GLU A 133 -18.98 -5.90 5.14
CA GLU A 133 -19.58 -7.23 5.29
C GLU A 133 -18.49 -8.30 5.23
N THR A 134 -18.66 -9.34 6.05
CA THR A 134 -17.78 -10.50 6.01
C THR A 134 -18.49 -11.67 5.33
N THR A 135 -17.89 -12.22 4.29
CA THR A 135 -18.36 -13.43 3.62
C THR A 135 -17.29 -14.50 3.77
N GLY A 136 -17.57 -15.47 4.67
CA GLY A 136 -16.54 -16.46 5.05
C GLY A 136 -15.36 -15.82 5.76
N SER A 137 -14.19 -15.86 5.14
CA SER A 137 -12.93 -15.27 5.63
C SER A 137 -12.50 -14.03 4.84
N ALA A 138 -13.41 -13.37 4.12
CA ALA A 138 -13.10 -12.18 3.34
C ALA A 138 -13.96 -10.99 3.77
N LEU A 139 -13.38 -9.80 3.70
CA LEU A 139 -14.10 -8.52 3.71
C LEU A 139 -14.64 -8.26 2.31
N VAL A 140 -15.88 -7.80 2.21
CA VAL A 140 -16.52 -7.43 0.95
C VAL A 140 -16.95 -5.98 1.02
N LEU A 141 -16.51 -5.19 0.05
CA LEU A 141 -16.74 -3.75 -0.04
C LEU A 141 -17.25 -3.39 -1.44
N SER A 142 -18.16 -2.45 -1.52
CA SER A 142 -18.59 -1.92 -2.81
C SER A 142 -17.46 -1.15 -3.51
N ARG A 143 -17.53 -1.05 -4.83
CA ARG A 143 -16.58 -0.26 -5.62
C ARG A 143 -16.48 1.18 -5.10
N GLY A 144 -17.60 1.83 -4.79
CA GLY A 144 -17.59 3.20 -4.28
C GLY A 144 -16.78 3.36 -2.99
N VAL A 145 -16.84 2.38 -2.07
CA VAL A 145 -16.02 2.39 -0.85
C VAL A 145 -14.54 2.24 -1.17
N ILE A 146 -14.17 1.37 -2.12
CA ILE A 146 -12.78 1.25 -2.57
C ILE A 146 -12.30 2.56 -3.18
N GLU A 147 -13.10 3.22 -4.00
CA GLU A 147 -12.78 4.53 -4.59
C GLU A 147 -12.58 5.62 -3.51
N GLU A 148 -13.37 5.60 -2.43
CA GLU A 148 -13.16 6.51 -1.29
C GLU A 148 -11.83 6.24 -0.58
N ILE A 149 -11.51 4.97 -0.28
CA ILE A 149 -10.24 4.58 0.35
C ILE A 149 -9.06 4.98 -0.54
N VAL A 150 -9.14 4.66 -1.83
CA VAL A 150 -8.07 4.92 -2.80
C VAL A 150 -7.85 6.42 -3.01
N SER A 151 -8.90 7.24 -2.98
CA SER A 151 -8.76 8.69 -3.06
C SER A 151 -8.00 9.29 -1.87
N GLY A 152 -8.08 8.67 -0.70
CA GLY A 152 -7.26 9.03 0.46
C GLY A 152 -5.82 8.51 0.35
N LEU A 153 -5.62 7.32 -0.23
CA LEU A 153 -4.30 6.73 -0.42
C LEU A 153 -3.44 7.49 -1.43
N PHE A 154 -4.04 7.98 -2.52
CA PHE A 154 -3.29 8.55 -3.63
C PHE A 154 -3.94 9.83 -4.15
N GLU A 155 -3.23 10.95 -4.08
CA GLU A 155 -3.69 12.23 -4.65
C GLU A 155 -4.09 12.09 -6.12
N SER A 156 -3.31 11.31 -6.90
CA SER A 156 -3.54 11.12 -8.33
C SER A 156 -4.78 10.29 -8.65
N ALA A 157 -5.19 9.40 -7.76
CA ALA A 157 -6.29 8.45 -8.03
C ALA A 157 -7.68 8.98 -7.68
N ALA A 158 -7.78 10.15 -7.10
CA ALA A 158 -9.06 10.68 -6.60
C ALA A 158 -10.14 10.90 -7.67
N ASN A 159 -9.74 11.08 -8.93
CA ASN A 159 -10.63 11.34 -10.06
C ASN A 159 -10.37 10.41 -11.26
N GLU A 160 -9.67 9.32 -11.06
CA GLU A 160 -9.33 8.36 -12.12
C GLU A 160 -10.08 7.05 -11.93
N ASP A 161 -10.28 6.31 -13.01
CA ASP A 161 -10.78 4.94 -12.92
C ASP A 161 -9.75 4.05 -12.22
N LEU A 162 -10.23 3.09 -11.41
CA LEU A 162 -9.36 2.13 -10.76
C LEU A 162 -8.63 1.27 -11.83
N PRO A 163 -7.31 1.09 -11.72
CA PRO A 163 -6.58 0.24 -12.63
C PRO A 163 -7.01 -1.23 -12.51
N ASP A 164 -6.73 -2.04 -13.53
CA ASP A 164 -6.95 -3.47 -13.45
C ASP A 164 -6.10 -4.09 -12.32
N ILE A 165 -6.68 -5.08 -11.62
CA ILE A 165 -5.95 -5.82 -10.58
C ILE A 165 -4.92 -6.74 -11.27
N PRO A 166 -3.61 -6.62 -10.95
CA PRO A 166 -2.61 -7.53 -11.49
C PRO A 166 -2.85 -8.98 -11.09
N ASP A 167 -2.60 -9.93 -11.99
CA ASP A 167 -2.73 -11.37 -11.73
C ASP A 167 -1.93 -11.83 -10.49
N SER A 168 -0.80 -11.19 -10.23
CA SER A 168 0.05 -11.46 -9.05
C SER A 168 -0.64 -11.18 -7.72
N LEU A 169 -1.69 -10.37 -7.70
CA LEU A 169 -2.44 -9.97 -6.51
C LEU A 169 -3.83 -10.61 -6.42
N SER A 170 -4.17 -11.53 -7.32
CA SER A 170 -5.49 -12.19 -7.34
C SER A 170 -5.83 -12.97 -6.06
N GLY A 171 -4.82 -13.33 -5.25
CA GLY A 171 -4.99 -13.92 -3.92
C GLY A 171 -5.15 -12.92 -2.79
N GLU A 172 -4.82 -11.65 -3.05
CA GLU A 172 -4.84 -10.56 -2.05
C GLU A 172 -6.12 -9.73 -2.14
N ILE A 173 -6.57 -9.44 -3.34
CA ILE A 173 -7.79 -8.70 -3.62
C ILE A 173 -8.40 -9.19 -4.94
N SER A 174 -9.71 -9.23 -5.01
CA SER A 174 -10.43 -9.63 -6.23
C SER A 174 -11.64 -8.74 -6.46
N TYR A 175 -12.06 -8.61 -7.72
CA TYR A 175 -13.24 -7.85 -8.10
C TYR A 175 -14.30 -8.78 -8.71
N ASP A 176 -15.54 -8.61 -8.26
CA ASP A 176 -16.73 -9.27 -8.80
C ASP A 176 -17.57 -8.24 -9.58
N ALA A 177 -17.56 -8.37 -10.90
CA ALA A 177 -18.28 -7.47 -11.79
C ALA A 177 -19.81 -7.61 -11.72
N ASP A 178 -20.31 -8.78 -11.30
CA ASP A 178 -21.76 -9.01 -11.22
C ASP A 178 -22.38 -8.26 -10.03
N SER A 179 -21.65 -8.16 -8.93
CA SER A 179 -22.08 -7.45 -7.72
C SER A 179 -21.45 -6.07 -7.55
N ASP A 180 -20.51 -5.68 -8.41
CA ASP A 180 -19.70 -4.45 -8.33
C ASP A 180 -19.03 -4.30 -6.97
N THR A 181 -18.38 -5.38 -6.51
CA THR A 181 -17.74 -5.46 -5.20
C THR A 181 -16.31 -5.97 -5.29
N TYR A 182 -15.53 -5.58 -4.30
CA TYR A 182 -14.18 -6.11 -4.08
C TYR A 182 -14.18 -7.01 -2.85
N ALA A 183 -13.45 -8.11 -2.92
CA ALA A 183 -13.25 -9.02 -1.81
C ALA A 183 -11.76 -9.11 -1.45
N ARG A 184 -11.48 -9.00 -0.15
CA ARG A 184 -10.13 -9.10 0.44
C ARG A 184 -10.16 -10.18 1.51
N PRO A 185 -9.29 -11.23 1.45
CA PRO A 185 -9.12 -12.15 2.57
C PRO A 185 -8.72 -11.39 3.84
N ILE A 186 -9.38 -11.67 4.96
CA ILE A 186 -9.05 -11.03 6.24
C ILE A 186 -7.65 -11.48 6.63
N SER A 187 -6.71 -10.56 6.69
CA SER A 187 -5.39 -10.78 7.25
C SER A 187 -5.33 -10.07 8.61
N GLY A 188 -4.82 -10.75 9.61
CA GLY A 188 -4.65 -10.12 10.93
C GLY A 188 -3.66 -8.98 10.82
N GLY A 189 -4.00 -7.82 11.38
CA GLY A 189 -3.07 -6.74 11.66
C GLY A 189 -2.01 -7.21 12.69
N GLY A 190 -1.17 -6.36 13.10
CA GLY A 190 -0.11 -6.60 14.09
C GLY A 190 0.74 -5.35 14.19
N PHE A 191 0.26 -4.32 13.50
CA PHE A 191 0.88 -3.01 13.45
C PHE A 191 -0.20 -1.94 13.58
N SER A 192 0.24 -0.78 14.04
CA SER A 192 -0.52 0.47 14.06
C SER A 192 0.42 1.63 13.73
N VAL A 193 -0.13 2.76 13.32
CA VAL A 193 0.63 3.97 13.07
C VAL A 193 0.29 5.02 14.11
N ASP A 194 1.34 5.60 14.72
CA ASP A 194 1.27 6.75 15.61
C ASP A 194 1.81 7.99 14.88
N ILE A 195 0.97 9.00 14.69
CA ILE A 195 1.38 10.27 14.09
C ILE A 195 1.96 11.14 15.21
N GLN A 196 3.26 11.39 15.14
CA GLN A 196 4.04 12.01 16.21
C GLN A 196 4.23 13.50 16.04
N ASP A 197 4.24 13.99 14.81
CA ASP A 197 4.47 15.39 14.49
C ASP A 197 3.75 15.80 13.21
N CYS A 198 3.42 17.08 13.11
CA CYS A 198 2.73 17.65 11.96
C CYS A 198 3.22 19.09 11.71
N VAL A 199 3.63 19.34 10.48
CA VAL A 199 4.07 20.67 10.02
C VAL A 199 3.23 21.07 8.83
N LYS A 200 2.68 22.28 8.85
CA LYS A 200 1.89 22.84 7.76
C LYS A 200 2.70 23.83 6.94
N SER A 201 2.61 23.73 5.61
CA SER A 201 3.13 24.68 4.65
C SER A 201 2.10 24.88 3.53
N GLY A 202 1.46 26.06 3.50
CA GLY A 202 0.32 26.29 2.62
C GLY A 202 -0.83 25.31 2.91
N ASP A 203 -1.24 24.55 1.89
CA ASP A 203 -2.29 23.52 2.01
C ASP A 203 -1.72 22.11 2.23
N VAL A 204 -0.41 21.97 2.36
CA VAL A 204 0.28 20.69 2.55
C VAL A 204 0.61 20.50 4.02
N TYR A 205 0.31 19.32 4.55
CA TYR A 205 0.74 18.86 5.85
C TYR A 205 1.84 17.81 5.68
N THR A 206 2.99 18.04 6.31
CA THR A 206 4.03 17.01 6.43
C THR A 206 3.90 16.37 7.81
N VAL A 207 3.58 15.10 7.85
CA VAL A 207 3.45 14.35 9.09
C VAL A 207 4.64 13.41 9.29
N THR A 208 5.05 13.24 10.55
CA THR A 208 5.98 12.19 10.97
C THR A 208 5.19 11.08 11.62
N ALA A 209 5.29 9.87 11.09
CA ALA A 209 4.53 8.71 11.50
C ALA A 209 5.46 7.57 11.91
N ALA A 210 5.19 6.94 13.04
CA ALA A 210 5.91 5.78 13.54
C ALA A 210 5.06 4.52 13.37
N LEU A 211 5.63 3.47 12.75
CA LEU A 211 5.02 2.16 12.73
C LEU A 211 5.34 1.43 14.04
N ILE A 212 4.32 1.01 14.73
CA ILE A 212 4.40 0.35 16.03
C ILE A 212 3.85 -1.07 15.87
N ARG A 213 4.52 -2.04 16.48
CA ARG A 213 3.99 -3.40 16.57
C ARG A 213 3.08 -3.50 17.80
N ASP A 214 1.89 -4.06 17.64
CA ASP A 214 0.89 -4.17 18.72
C ASP A 214 1.40 -4.91 19.97
N GLU A 215 2.34 -5.83 19.78
CA GLU A 215 2.97 -6.56 20.89
C GLU A 215 4.04 -5.75 21.64
N ASN A 216 4.56 -4.68 21.04
CA ASN A 216 5.65 -3.86 21.58
C ASN A 216 5.43 -2.37 21.26
N GLU A 217 4.52 -1.73 21.97
CA GLU A 217 4.17 -0.31 21.79
C GLU A 217 5.32 0.67 22.13
N SER A 218 6.41 0.17 22.73
CA SER A 218 7.47 1.04 23.26
C SER A 218 8.55 1.41 22.23
N GLU A 219 8.67 0.66 21.15
CA GLU A 219 9.73 0.85 20.15
C GLU A 219 9.16 0.85 18.74
N PRO A 220 9.27 1.97 18.01
CA PRO A 220 8.87 2.02 16.62
C PRO A 220 9.73 1.08 15.76
N GLN A 221 9.09 0.35 14.88
CA GLN A 221 9.78 -0.53 13.91
C GLN A 221 10.41 0.28 12.78
N ALA A 222 9.80 1.41 12.45
CA ALA A 222 10.29 2.34 11.44
C ALA A 222 9.61 3.70 11.62
N ILE A 223 10.26 4.75 11.15
CA ILE A 223 9.73 6.12 11.15
C ILE A 223 9.69 6.63 9.72
N PHE A 224 8.59 7.25 9.36
CA PHE A 224 8.30 7.76 8.03
C PHE A 224 7.87 9.22 8.08
N THR A 225 8.07 9.92 6.98
CA THR A 225 7.40 11.19 6.70
C THR A 225 6.43 11.01 5.54
N ALA A 226 5.30 11.69 5.61
CA ALA A 226 4.32 11.72 4.54
C ALA A 226 3.81 13.14 4.29
N GLU A 227 3.51 13.45 3.03
CA GLU A 227 2.83 14.67 2.66
C GLU A 227 1.34 14.38 2.45
N LEU A 228 0.50 15.10 3.21
CA LEU A 228 -0.95 15.09 3.08
C LEU A 228 -1.40 16.37 2.38
N VAL A 229 -2.27 16.22 1.41
CA VAL A 229 -2.87 17.33 0.66
C VAL A 229 -4.39 17.23 0.72
N PRO A 230 -5.14 18.32 0.51
CA PRO A 230 -6.59 18.22 0.42
C PRO A 230 -7.01 17.16 -0.60
N ASN A 231 -7.94 16.29 -0.22
CA ASN A 231 -8.44 15.24 -1.10
C ASN A 231 -9.20 15.87 -2.27
N PRO A 232 -8.81 15.62 -3.53
CA PRO A 232 -9.52 16.16 -4.69
C PRO A 232 -10.95 15.62 -4.84
N ARG A 233 -11.29 14.51 -4.19
CA ARG A 233 -12.64 13.96 -4.14
C ARG A 233 -13.46 14.65 -3.05
N GLU A 234 -14.20 15.69 -3.43
CA GLU A 234 -14.94 16.57 -2.51
C GLU A 234 -16.04 15.84 -1.71
N ASP A 235 -16.57 14.71 -2.21
CA ASP A 235 -17.60 13.90 -1.55
C ASP A 235 -17.03 12.91 -0.52
N ASN A 236 -15.70 12.75 -0.43
CA ASN A 236 -15.08 11.94 0.59
C ASN A 236 -15.13 12.66 1.95
N THR A 237 -15.96 12.15 2.85
CA THR A 237 -16.17 12.74 4.19
C THR A 237 -15.32 12.10 5.28
N ILE A 238 -14.68 10.97 5.00
CA ILE A 238 -13.82 10.24 5.95
C ILE A 238 -12.38 10.69 5.77
N PHE A 239 -11.87 10.65 4.54
CA PHE A 239 -10.50 11.03 4.24
C PHE A 239 -10.50 12.37 3.51
N ILE A 240 -10.50 13.47 4.26
CA ILE A 240 -10.45 14.83 3.67
C ILE A 240 -9.07 15.21 3.13
N TYR A 241 -8.09 14.36 3.37
CA TYR A 241 -6.76 14.44 2.80
C TYR A 241 -6.46 13.24 1.91
N SER A 242 -5.52 13.43 0.99
CA SER A 242 -4.87 12.38 0.19
C SER A 242 -3.38 12.36 0.48
N ILE A 243 -2.79 11.19 0.37
CA ILE A 243 -1.34 11.03 0.52
C ILE A 243 -0.67 11.29 -0.83
N ARG A 244 0.25 12.25 -0.86
CA ARG A 244 1.05 12.60 -2.03
C ARG A 244 2.36 11.81 -2.07
N THR A 245 3.01 11.66 -0.95
CA THR A 245 4.27 10.91 -0.84
C THR A 245 4.44 10.30 0.54
N VAL A 246 5.16 9.17 0.62
CA VAL A 246 5.59 8.56 1.88
C VAL A 246 7.06 8.16 1.74
N LYS A 247 7.89 8.50 2.73
CA LYS A 247 9.33 8.21 2.73
C LYS A 247 9.78 7.72 4.09
N GLN A 248 10.49 6.62 4.13
CA GLN A 248 11.17 6.15 5.35
C GLN A 248 12.34 7.07 5.67
N ILE A 249 12.51 7.39 6.97
CA ILE A 249 13.61 8.21 7.49
C ILE A 249 14.48 7.48 8.51
N LEU A 250 13.98 6.41 9.13
CA LEU A 250 14.69 5.50 10.04
C LEU A 250 14.16 4.08 9.90
#